data_674fbbd4dcd54b94f8f089822d78c7c5
#
_entry.id   674fbbd4dcd54b94f8f089822d78c7c5
#
_cell.length_a   1.000
_cell.length_b   1.000
_cell.length_c   1.000
_cell.angle_alpha   90.00
_cell.angle_beta   90.00
_cell.angle_gamma   90.00
#
_symmetry.space_group_name_H-M   'P 1'
#
loop_
_entity.id
_entity.type
_entity.pdbx_description
1 polymer ?
#
loop_
_entity_poly.entity_id
_entity_poly.type
_entity_poly.pdbx_seq_one_letter_code
_entity_poly.pdbx_strand_id
1 'polypeptide(L)'
;FIPDDALLPNVTTERYKRIFEDVKAANMNMLRVWGGGIYEDDKFYDEADRNGILIWQDFLFACTTYPHDPLFLKRVEAEAEYNIKRLRGHASLAMWCGNNEIYEGVRYWGWKNKYTAEAFAEMNRGYDVLFRQLLPDMVKRFDSDRFYMHGSPYEANWGRPESWKIADSHNWGTWYGRKPFESFDSEIPRFMSEYG
;
A
#
# COMPACT_ATOMS: atom_id res chain seq x y z
N PHE A 1 -7.55 3.02 2.49
CA PHE A 1 -8.52 2.45 3.45
C PHE A 1 -7.77 1.77 4.59
N ILE A 2 -8.17 2.06 5.80
CA ILE A 2 -7.75 1.41 7.05
C ILE A 2 -9.00 0.78 7.68
N PRO A 3 -8.88 -0.17 8.63
CA PRO A 3 -10.04 -0.77 9.27
C PRO A 3 -11.01 0.30 9.80
N ASP A 4 -12.30 0.13 9.53
CA ASP A 4 -13.37 1.07 9.91
C ASP A 4 -13.58 1.17 11.44
N ASP A 5 -13.09 0.18 12.18
CA ASP A 5 -13.12 0.15 13.64
C ASP A 5 -11.86 -0.54 14.20
N ALA A 6 -11.30 0.01 15.25
CA ALA A 6 -10.16 -0.60 15.95
C ALA A 6 -10.52 -1.97 16.58
N LEU A 7 -11.80 -2.17 16.88
CA LEU A 7 -12.34 -3.45 17.35
C LEU A 7 -12.99 -4.18 16.17
N LEU A 8 -12.22 -5.01 15.48
CA LEU A 8 -12.65 -5.71 14.27
C LEU A 8 -14.03 -6.42 14.37
N PRO A 9 -14.43 -7.02 15.53
CA PRO A 9 -15.78 -7.60 15.65
C PRO A 9 -16.93 -6.60 15.43
N ASN A 10 -16.68 -5.30 15.55
CA ASN A 10 -17.67 -4.25 15.26
C ASN A 10 -17.85 -3.98 13.76
N VAL A 11 -16.93 -4.47 12.91
CA VAL A 11 -16.99 -4.29 11.46
C VAL A 11 -17.95 -5.34 10.89
N THR A 12 -19.19 -4.94 10.67
CA THR A 12 -20.26 -5.81 10.15
C THR A 12 -20.43 -5.68 8.64
N THR A 13 -21.18 -6.58 8.05
CA THR A 13 -21.55 -6.50 6.62
C THR A 13 -22.28 -5.18 6.30
N GLU A 14 -23.14 -4.72 7.21
CA GLU A 14 -23.90 -3.47 7.05
C GLU A 14 -22.98 -2.25 7.07
N ARG A 15 -21.89 -2.29 7.86
CA ARG A 15 -20.87 -1.22 7.84
C ARG A 15 -20.14 -1.20 6.51
N TYR A 16 -19.71 -2.34 5.98
CA TYR A 16 -19.07 -2.38 4.65
C TYR A 16 -20.02 -1.85 3.56
N LYS A 17 -21.29 -2.25 3.55
CA LYS A 17 -22.26 -1.69 2.59
C LYS A 17 -22.34 -0.17 2.66
N ARG A 18 -22.42 0.40 3.87
CA ARG A 18 -22.45 1.85 4.07
C ARG A 18 -21.17 2.53 3.55
N ILE A 19 -20.02 1.95 3.84
CA ILE A 19 -18.73 2.46 3.32
C ILE A 19 -18.76 2.54 1.79
N PHE A 20 -19.21 1.50 1.11
CA PHE A 20 -19.26 1.51 -0.36
C PHE A 20 -20.39 2.42 -0.91
N GLU A 21 -21.45 2.65 -0.19
CA GLU A 21 -22.42 3.70 -0.51
C GLU A 21 -21.78 5.09 -0.45
N ASP A 22 -21.02 5.38 0.62
CA ASP A 22 -20.30 6.65 0.78
C ASP A 22 -19.20 6.83 -0.28
N VAL A 23 -18.44 5.78 -0.59
CA VAL A 23 -17.45 5.77 -1.67
C VAL A 23 -18.08 6.14 -3.01
N LYS A 24 -19.23 5.56 -3.34
CA LYS A 24 -19.97 5.89 -4.59
C LYS A 24 -20.54 7.31 -4.55
N ALA A 25 -21.09 7.74 -3.42
CA ALA A 25 -21.62 9.10 -3.27
C ALA A 25 -20.51 10.17 -3.43
N ALA A 26 -19.28 9.82 -3.02
CA ALA A 26 -18.10 10.66 -3.21
C ALA A 26 -17.47 10.55 -4.62
N ASN A 27 -18.08 9.80 -5.55
CA ASN A 27 -17.56 9.52 -6.90
C ASN A 27 -16.17 8.88 -6.91
N MET A 28 -15.80 8.15 -5.88
CA MET A 28 -14.57 7.34 -5.87
C MET A 28 -14.78 6.08 -6.71
N ASN A 29 -13.73 5.66 -7.43
CA ASN A 29 -13.75 4.45 -8.25
C ASN A 29 -12.66 3.43 -7.84
N MET A 30 -11.81 3.78 -6.88
CA MET A 30 -10.76 2.92 -6.35
C MET A 30 -10.57 3.19 -4.86
N LEU A 31 -10.29 2.13 -4.10
CA LEU A 31 -9.81 2.19 -2.73
C LEU A 31 -8.46 1.47 -2.62
N ARG A 32 -7.53 2.04 -1.87
CA ARG A 32 -6.30 1.38 -1.47
C ARG A 32 -6.46 0.79 -0.07
N VAL A 33 -6.26 -0.51 0.07
CA VAL A 33 -6.15 -1.16 1.39
C VAL A 33 -4.70 -1.02 1.85
N TRP A 34 -4.49 -0.16 2.82
CA TRP A 34 -3.19 0.31 3.26
C TRP A 34 -2.41 -0.74 4.05
N GLY A 35 -1.11 -0.85 3.80
CA GLY A 35 -0.22 -1.88 4.39
C GLY A 35 0.03 -1.77 5.91
N GLY A 36 -0.34 -0.66 6.54
CA GLY A 36 -0.32 -0.51 8.00
C GLY A 36 -1.62 -0.94 8.69
N GLY A 37 -2.57 -1.50 7.94
CA GLY A 37 -3.86 -1.99 8.44
C GLY A 37 -3.92 -3.52 8.51
N ILE A 38 -4.94 -4.08 7.90
CA ILE A 38 -5.19 -5.53 7.81
C ILE A 38 -5.58 -5.92 6.39
N TYR A 39 -5.49 -7.21 6.06
CA TYR A 39 -6.27 -7.75 4.94
C TYR A 39 -7.73 -7.81 5.39
N GLU A 40 -8.60 -7.06 4.73
CA GLU A 40 -10.01 -6.99 5.10
C GLU A 40 -10.74 -8.34 5.00
N ASP A 41 -11.92 -8.46 5.61
CA ASP A 41 -12.81 -9.61 5.48
C ASP A 41 -13.29 -9.77 4.02
N ASP A 42 -13.58 -10.98 3.59
CA ASP A 42 -14.04 -11.27 2.23
C ASP A 42 -15.27 -10.42 1.83
N LYS A 43 -16.13 -10.09 2.80
CA LYS A 43 -17.28 -9.21 2.58
C LYS A 43 -16.93 -7.81 2.08
N PHE A 44 -15.76 -7.28 2.45
CA PHE A 44 -15.27 -6.01 1.91
C PHE A 44 -15.01 -6.12 0.41
N TYR A 45 -14.32 -7.17 0.00
CA TYR A 45 -14.02 -7.41 -1.43
C TYR A 45 -15.28 -7.78 -2.21
N ASP A 46 -16.21 -8.52 -1.62
CA ASP A 46 -17.53 -8.80 -2.21
C ASP A 46 -18.31 -7.50 -2.47
N GLU A 47 -18.28 -6.55 -1.54
CA GLU A 47 -18.93 -5.24 -1.75
C GLU A 47 -18.18 -4.41 -2.80
N ALA A 48 -16.84 -4.48 -2.86
CA ALA A 48 -16.07 -3.84 -3.93
C ALA A 48 -16.48 -4.38 -5.31
N ASP A 49 -16.58 -5.70 -5.44
CA ASP A 49 -17.02 -6.38 -6.67
C ASP A 49 -18.42 -5.93 -7.09
N ARG A 50 -19.38 -5.95 -6.15
CA ARG A 50 -20.78 -5.55 -6.41
C ARG A 50 -20.93 -4.10 -6.83
N ASN A 51 -20.10 -3.22 -6.29
CA ASN A 51 -20.17 -1.78 -6.53
C ASN A 51 -19.24 -1.29 -7.66
N GLY A 52 -18.43 -2.17 -8.25
CA GLY A 52 -17.49 -1.82 -9.32
C GLY A 52 -16.36 -0.89 -8.85
N ILE A 53 -15.95 -1.00 -7.58
CA ILE A 53 -14.87 -0.20 -6.99
C ILE A 53 -13.58 -1.01 -7.05
N LEU A 54 -12.58 -0.49 -7.73
CA LEU A 54 -11.27 -1.13 -7.82
C LEU A 54 -10.57 -1.16 -6.46
N ILE A 55 -9.81 -2.21 -6.21
CA ILE A 55 -9.00 -2.37 -5.00
C ILE A 55 -7.52 -2.41 -5.36
N TRP A 56 -6.76 -1.49 -4.80
CA TRP A 56 -5.32 -1.55 -4.68
C TRP A 56 -4.99 -2.20 -3.33
N GLN A 57 -4.39 -3.37 -3.33
CA GLN A 57 -4.06 -4.11 -2.12
C GLN A 57 -2.58 -4.01 -1.79
N ASP A 58 -2.24 -3.41 -0.65
CA ASP A 58 -0.90 -3.52 -0.08
C ASP A 58 -0.73 -4.87 0.63
N PHE A 59 0.49 -5.45 0.55
CA PHE A 59 0.94 -6.39 1.57
C PHE A 59 1.19 -5.63 2.88
N LEU A 60 1.07 -6.31 4.04
CA LEU A 60 1.03 -5.65 5.34
C LEU A 60 2.41 -5.19 5.83
N PHE A 61 3.04 -4.32 5.08
CA PHE A 61 4.32 -3.70 5.39
C PHE A 61 4.22 -2.18 5.25
N ALA A 62 4.61 -1.43 6.30
CA ALA A 62 4.53 0.03 6.29
C ALA A 62 5.61 0.69 7.15
N CYS A 63 6.20 1.77 6.64
CA CYS A 63 6.93 2.81 7.37
C CYS A 63 8.13 2.35 8.22
N THR A 64 8.58 1.09 8.13
CA THR A 64 9.72 0.55 8.89
C THR A 64 10.48 -0.49 8.08
N THR A 65 11.65 -0.90 8.57
CA THR A 65 12.40 -2.02 8.00
C THR A 65 11.97 -3.34 8.62
N TYR A 66 12.13 -4.43 7.88
CA TYR A 66 11.72 -5.77 8.29
C TYR A 66 12.88 -6.74 8.26
N PRO A 67 12.87 -7.80 9.09
CA PRO A 67 13.81 -8.90 9.01
C PRO A 67 13.75 -9.60 7.65
N HIS A 68 14.85 -10.26 7.28
CA HIS A 68 14.88 -11.10 6.07
C HIS A 68 15.66 -12.40 6.33
N ASP A 69 15.66 -12.85 7.58
CA ASP A 69 16.11 -14.17 7.92
C ASP A 69 15.19 -15.26 7.37
N PRO A 70 15.69 -16.52 7.19
CA PRO A 70 14.92 -17.58 6.55
C PRO A 70 13.58 -17.88 7.23
N LEU A 71 13.47 -17.74 8.55
CA LEU A 71 12.24 -18.02 9.27
C LEU A 71 11.18 -16.93 9.00
N PHE A 72 11.60 -15.67 9.00
CA PHE A 72 10.71 -14.56 8.68
C PHE A 72 10.24 -14.64 7.23
N LEU A 73 11.15 -14.86 6.28
CA LEU A 73 10.80 -15.00 4.86
C LEU A 73 9.79 -16.13 4.63
N LYS A 74 9.98 -17.29 5.27
CA LYS A 74 9.03 -18.42 5.18
C LYS A 74 7.62 -18.03 5.70
N ARG A 75 7.54 -17.22 6.73
CA ARG A 75 6.25 -16.72 7.24
C ARG A 75 5.59 -15.75 6.26
N VAL A 76 6.37 -14.85 5.69
CA VAL A 76 5.91 -13.92 4.65
C VAL A 76 5.41 -14.69 3.42
N GLU A 77 6.14 -15.71 2.97
CA GLU A 77 5.69 -16.58 1.86
C GLU A 77 4.32 -17.21 2.16
N ALA A 78 4.16 -17.79 3.35
CA ALA A 78 2.90 -18.45 3.73
C ALA A 78 1.72 -17.45 3.80
N GLU A 79 1.95 -16.26 4.37
CA GLU A 79 0.95 -15.19 4.44
C GLU A 79 0.58 -14.66 3.05
N ALA A 80 1.60 -14.39 2.21
CA ALA A 80 1.40 -13.91 0.86
C ALA A 80 0.65 -14.95 0.01
N GLU A 81 1.06 -16.22 0.04
CA GLU A 81 0.36 -17.31 -0.66
C GLU A 81 -1.12 -17.38 -0.27
N TYR A 82 -1.40 -17.37 1.04
CA TYR A 82 -2.77 -17.44 1.54
C TYR A 82 -3.61 -16.28 1.01
N ASN A 83 -3.14 -15.05 1.18
CA ASN A 83 -3.92 -13.86 0.82
C ASN A 83 -4.03 -13.66 -0.70
N ILE A 84 -2.98 -13.95 -1.47
CA ILE A 84 -3.07 -13.90 -2.93
C ILE A 84 -4.11 -14.90 -3.43
N LYS A 85 -4.08 -16.16 -2.95
CA LYS A 85 -5.05 -17.18 -3.35
C LYS A 85 -6.48 -16.83 -2.94
N ARG A 86 -6.65 -16.22 -1.77
CA ARG A 86 -7.95 -15.76 -1.26
C ARG A 86 -8.52 -14.65 -2.12
N LEU A 87 -7.70 -13.66 -2.48
CA LEU A 87 -8.17 -12.40 -3.07
C LEU A 87 -8.15 -12.37 -4.61
N ARG A 88 -7.30 -13.18 -5.27
CA ARG A 88 -7.13 -13.14 -6.72
C ARG A 88 -8.40 -13.38 -7.55
N GLY A 89 -9.42 -14.00 -6.95
CA GLY A 89 -10.70 -14.27 -7.61
C GLY A 89 -11.64 -13.06 -7.67
N HIS A 90 -11.36 -11.99 -6.92
CA HIS A 90 -12.18 -10.78 -6.93
C HIS A 90 -11.93 -9.93 -8.16
N ALA A 91 -13.01 -9.60 -8.88
CA ALA A 91 -12.95 -8.77 -10.08
C ALA A 91 -12.50 -7.33 -9.78
N SER A 92 -12.78 -6.85 -8.56
CA SER A 92 -12.37 -5.55 -8.06
C SER A 92 -10.86 -5.43 -7.82
N LEU A 93 -10.15 -6.52 -7.51
CA LEU A 93 -8.73 -6.47 -7.23
C LEU A 93 -7.94 -6.03 -8.46
N ALA A 94 -7.41 -4.81 -8.44
CA ALA A 94 -6.70 -4.21 -9.57
C ALA A 94 -5.20 -4.47 -9.54
N MET A 95 -4.57 -4.40 -8.38
CA MET A 95 -3.12 -4.51 -8.25
C MET A 95 -2.67 -4.89 -6.83
N TRP A 96 -1.43 -5.38 -6.75
CA TRP A 96 -0.70 -5.62 -5.52
C TRP A 96 0.41 -4.58 -5.32
N CYS A 97 0.61 -4.15 -4.08
CA CYS A 97 1.73 -3.28 -3.71
C CYS A 97 2.51 -3.89 -2.54
N GLY A 98 3.82 -3.87 -2.63
CA GLY A 98 4.70 -4.54 -1.66
C GLY A 98 4.69 -3.89 -0.29
N ASN A 99 4.70 -2.55 -0.23
CA ASN A 99 4.76 -1.83 1.04
C ASN A 99 4.34 -0.37 0.92
N ASN A 100 4.10 0.25 2.09
CA ASN A 100 3.92 1.68 2.24
C ASN A 100 5.19 2.35 2.75
N GLU A 101 5.74 3.30 1.98
CA GLU A 101 6.78 4.29 2.35
C GLU A 101 8.13 3.75 2.85
N ILE A 102 8.40 2.44 2.77
CA ILE A 102 9.68 1.90 3.25
C ILE A 102 10.84 2.40 2.38
N TYR A 103 10.66 2.41 1.04
CA TYR A 103 11.68 2.92 0.13
C TYR A 103 11.90 4.42 0.31
N GLU A 104 10.85 5.16 0.58
CA GLU A 104 10.91 6.58 0.96
C GLU A 104 11.73 6.77 2.24
N GLY A 105 11.47 5.93 3.27
CA GLY A 105 12.22 5.96 4.52
C GLY A 105 13.71 5.67 4.35
N VAL A 106 14.03 4.65 3.56
CA VAL A 106 15.42 4.29 3.23
C VAL A 106 16.14 5.45 2.55
N ARG A 107 15.51 6.17 1.65
CA ARG A 107 16.16 7.23 0.86
C ARG A 107 16.15 8.60 1.54
N TYR A 108 15.08 8.96 2.25
CA TYR A 108 14.82 10.35 2.60
C TYR A 108 14.54 10.63 4.07
N TRP A 109 14.23 9.61 4.90
CA TRP A 109 13.94 9.84 6.32
C TRP A 109 15.21 9.89 7.21
N GLY A 110 16.37 9.96 6.60
CA GLY A 110 17.63 10.12 7.32
C GLY A 110 18.13 8.85 8.01
N TRP A 111 17.59 7.68 7.68
CA TRP A 111 18.02 6.41 8.28
C TRP A 111 19.52 6.15 8.05
N LYS A 112 20.03 6.50 6.87
CA LYS A 112 21.47 6.41 6.57
C LYS A 112 22.36 7.11 7.60
N ASN A 113 21.88 8.17 8.24
CA ASN A 113 22.62 8.94 9.23
C ASN A 113 22.39 8.45 10.67
N LYS A 114 21.40 7.58 10.88
CA LYS A 114 21.03 7.05 12.19
C LYS A 114 21.66 5.69 12.50
N TYR A 115 22.09 4.96 11.48
CA TYR A 115 22.59 3.60 11.58
C TYR A 115 24.02 3.50 11.05
N THR A 116 24.76 2.44 11.43
CA THR A 116 26.07 2.17 10.83
C THR A 116 25.94 1.84 9.35
N ALA A 117 27.02 1.96 8.59
CA ALA A 117 27.01 1.64 7.16
C ALA A 117 26.58 0.18 6.90
N GLU A 118 27.03 -0.74 7.74
CA GLU A 118 26.69 -2.17 7.67
C GLU A 118 25.20 -2.40 7.94
N ALA A 119 24.66 -1.82 9.02
CA ALA A 119 23.25 -1.94 9.35
C ALA A 119 22.36 -1.33 8.26
N PHE A 120 22.75 -0.17 7.73
CA PHE A 120 22.01 0.45 6.63
C PHE A 120 22.07 -0.38 5.34
N ALA A 121 23.22 -0.98 5.03
CA ALA A 121 23.33 -1.90 3.90
C ALA A 121 22.44 -3.15 4.07
N GLU A 122 22.36 -3.67 5.32
CA GLU A 122 21.49 -4.80 5.65
C GLU A 122 19.99 -4.46 5.48
N MET A 123 19.56 -3.26 5.90
CA MET A 123 18.20 -2.76 5.67
C MET A 123 17.84 -2.73 4.17
N ASN A 124 18.77 -2.26 3.33
CA ASN A 124 18.57 -2.23 1.87
C ASN A 124 18.48 -3.65 1.30
N ARG A 125 19.33 -4.59 1.75
CA ARG A 125 19.22 -5.99 1.34
C ARG A 125 17.87 -6.59 1.72
N GLY A 126 17.40 -6.34 2.95
CA GLY A 126 16.07 -6.78 3.39
C GLY A 126 14.96 -6.25 2.51
N TYR A 127 15.04 -4.96 2.14
CA TYR A 127 14.10 -4.36 1.20
C TYR A 127 14.08 -5.08 -0.15
N ASP A 128 15.25 -5.29 -0.74
CA ASP A 128 15.35 -5.93 -2.05
C ASP A 128 14.87 -7.39 -2.02
N VAL A 129 15.23 -8.14 -0.98
CA VAL A 129 14.79 -9.53 -0.81
C VAL A 129 13.27 -9.63 -0.69
N LEU A 130 12.66 -8.80 0.16
CA LEU A 130 11.20 -8.86 0.39
C LEU A 130 10.41 -8.31 -0.80
N PHE A 131 10.71 -7.08 -1.21
CA PHE A 131 9.81 -6.30 -2.07
C PHE A 131 10.17 -6.36 -3.56
N ARG A 132 11.42 -6.74 -3.90
CA ARG A 132 11.85 -6.85 -5.30
C ARG A 132 12.12 -8.27 -5.75
N GLN A 133 12.10 -9.26 -4.83
CA GLN A 133 12.31 -10.68 -5.16
C GLN A 133 11.13 -11.52 -4.67
N LEU A 134 10.97 -11.71 -3.36
CA LEU A 134 10.02 -12.65 -2.79
C LEU A 134 8.56 -12.31 -3.16
N LEU A 135 8.07 -11.12 -2.83
CA LEU A 135 6.67 -10.79 -3.08
C LEU A 135 6.28 -10.74 -4.57
N PRO A 136 7.08 -10.14 -5.49
CA PRO A 136 6.76 -10.23 -6.91
C PRO A 136 6.80 -11.67 -7.44
N ASP A 137 7.69 -12.54 -6.94
CA ASP A 137 7.71 -13.96 -7.32
C ASP A 137 6.44 -14.68 -6.83
N MET A 138 5.95 -14.36 -5.62
CA MET A 138 4.69 -14.89 -5.09
C MET A 138 3.49 -14.43 -5.93
N VAL A 139 3.42 -13.16 -6.30
CA VAL A 139 2.37 -12.63 -7.18
C VAL A 139 2.45 -13.31 -8.54
N LYS A 140 3.63 -13.36 -9.16
CA LYS A 140 3.84 -14.05 -10.44
C LYS A 140 3.41 -15.51 -10.43
N ARG A 141 3.63 -16.19 -9.31
CA ARG A 141 3.28 -17.61 -9.15
C ARG A 141 1.79 -17.85 -8.97
N PHE A 142 1.08 -16.98 -8.26
CA PHE A 142 -0.29 -17.23 -7.82
C PHE A 142 -1.34 -16.30 -8.44
N ASP A 143 -0.93 -15.17 -9.05
CA ASP A 143 -1.80 -14.16 -9.67
C ASP A 143 -1.06 -13.43 -10.80
N SER A 144 -0.55 -14.19 -11.79
CA SER A 144 0.41 -13.74 -12.82
C SER A 144 -0.03 -12.57 -13.67
N ASP A 145 -1.33 -12.38 -13.82
CA ASP A 145 -1.90 -11.35 -14.70
C ASP A 145 -2.09 -10.01 -13.98
N ARG A 146 -1.89 -9.99 -12.65
CA ARG A 146 -2.04 -8.79 -11.84
C ARG A 146 -0.75 -7.99 -11.78
N PHE A 147 -0.88 -6.68 -11.89
CA PHE A 147 0.24 -5.76 -11.71
C PHE A 147 0.74 -5.78 -10.26
N TYR A 148 2.05 -5.78 -10.10
CA TYR A 148 2.72 -5.64 -8.83
C TYR A 148 3.63 -4.40 -8.82
N MET A 149 3.57 -3.61 -7.75
CA MET A 149 4.46 -2.48 -7.48
C MET A 149 5.21 -2.74 -6.17
N HIS A 150 6.54 -2.54 -6.17
CA HIS A 150 7.34 -2.90 -4.99
C HIS A 150 7.08 -2.05 -3.75
N GLY A 151 6.57 -0.83 -3.91
CA GLY A 151 6.25 0.08 -2.81
C GLY A 151 5.50 1.31 -3.30
N SER A 152 4.80 1.99 -2.41
CA SER A 152 4.09 3.25 -2.62
C SER A 152 4.57 4.29 -1.59
N PRO A 153 4.97 5.52 -1.99
CA PRO A 153 5.09 5.96 -3.38
C PRO A 153 6.25 5.26 -4.08
N TYR A 154 6.12 5.04 -5.39
CA TYR A 154 7.14 4.32 -6.17
C TYR A 154 8.47 5.09 -6.20
N GLU A 155 8.45 6.36 -6.59
CA GLU A 155 9.61 7.25 -6.65
C GLU A 155 9.35 8.64 -6.06
N ALA A 156 8.09 8.99 -5.85
CA ALA A 156 7.68 10.34 -5.51
C ALA A 156 7.03 10.45 -4.16
N ASN A 157 7.49 11.41 -3.36
CA ASN A 157 6.75 11.93 -2.24
C ASN A 157 6.55 13.44 -2.43
N TRP A 158 5.64 14.04 -1.67
CA TRP A 158 5.38 15.47 -1.75
C TRP A 158 6.70 16.28 -1.62
N GLY A 159 6.81 17.37 -2.37
CA GLY A 159 8.01 18.20 -2.40
C GLY A 159 9.07 17.79 -3.44
N ARG A 160 8.81 16.75 -4.23
CA ARG A 160 9.68 16.32 -5.35
C ARG A 160 8.94 16.33 -6.68
N PRO A 161 8.67 17.50 -7.28
CA PRO A 161 7.86 17.64 -8.50
C PRO A 161 8.36 16.84 -9.71
N GLU A 162 9.67 16.62 -9.82
CA GLU A 162 10.29 15.83 -10.88
C GLU A 162 9.83 14.36 -10.87
N SER A 163 9.47 13.83 -9.71
CA SER A 163 8.96 12.48 -9.54
C SER A 163 7.46 12.36 -9.78
N TRP A 164 6.71 13.45 -9.82
CA TRP A 164 5.24 13.44 -9.97
C TRP A 164 4.74 12.86 -11.30
N LYS A 165 5.62 12.70 -12.27
CA LYS A 165 5.31 12.10 -13.57
C LYS A 165 5.48 10.58 -13.59
N ILE A 166 6.00 10.00 -12.53
CA ILE A 166 6.34 8.58 -12.42
C ILE A 166 5.42 7.92 -11.40
N ALA A 167 4.66 6.91 -11.85
CA ALA A 167 3.77 6.10 -11.01
C ALA A 167 2.88 6.95 -10.07
N ASP A 168 3.05 6.80 -8.75
CA ASP A 168 2.21 7.43 -7.74
C ASP A 168 2.98 8.38 -6.83
N SER A 169 2.24 9.20 -6.09
CA SER A 169 2.78 10.18 -5.16
C SER A 169 1.96 10.25 -3.88
N HIS A 170 2.65 10.47 -2.75
CA HIS A 170 2.05 10.85 -1.48
C HIS A 170 2.21 12.35 -1.27
N ASN A 171 1.16 13.04 -0.85
CA ASN A 171 1.19 14.46 -0.54
C ASN A 171 0.61 14.74 0.86
N TRP A 172 1.48 14.80 1.84
CA TRP A 172 1.16 15.19 3.22
C TRP A 172 1.48 16.66 3.51
N GLY A 173 1.52 17.47 2.46
CA GLY A 173 1.88 18.89 2.54
C GLY A 173 0.91 19.71 3.38
N THR A 174 -0.37 19.43 3.31
CA THR A 174 -1.41 20.13 4.08
C THR A 174 -1.34 19.74 5.55
N TRP A 175 -1.21 18.44 5.85
CA TRP A 175 -1.17 17.95 7.24
C TRP A 175 0.16 18.29 7.95
N TYR A 176 1.27 17.73 7.45
CA TYR A 176 2.58 17.94 8.07
C TYR A 176 3.27 19.22 7.62
N GLY A 177 3.12 19.58 6.37
CA GLY A 177 3.73 20.78 5.78
C GLY A 177 2.99 22.07 6.08
N ARG A 178 1.80 21.99 6.68
CA ARG A 178 0.94 23.17 6.98
C ARG A 178 0.66 24.05 5.77
N LYS A 179 0.68 23.46 4.58
CA LYS A 179 0.29 24.14 3.35
C LYS A 179 -1.23 24.42 3.35
N PRO A 180 -1.69 25.48 2.69
CA PRO A 180 -3.11 25.71 2.50
C PRO A 180 -3.70 24.61 1.60
N PHE A 181 -5.00 24.33 1.74
CA PHE A 181 -5.68 23.28 0.97
C PHE A 181 -5.63 23.55 -0.54
N GLU A 182 -5.60 24.82 -0.93
CA GLU A 182 -5.47 25.27 -2.33
C GLU A 182 -4.15 24.87 -2.99
N SER A 183 -3.17 24.41 -2.21
CA SER A 183 -1.92 23.84 -2.79
C SER A 183 -2.19 22.65 -3.69
N PHE A 184 -3.26 21.89 -3.46
CA PHE A 184 -3.67 20.77 -4.32
C PHE A 184 -4.07 21.20 -5.73
N ASP A 185 -4.47 22.47 -5.95
CA ASP A 185 -4.81 22.98 -7.29
C ASP A 185 -3.60 23.04 -8.23
N SER A 186 -2.40 23.15 -7.67
CA SER A 186 -1.13 23.21 -8.44
C SER A 186 -0.21 22.01 -8.28
N GLU A 187 -0.38 21.25 -7.22
CA GLU A 187 0.42 20.05 -6.91
C GLU A 187 -0.27 18.78 -7.44
N ILE A 188 -0.31 18.63 -8.76
CA ILE A 188 -1.05 17.58 -9.46
C ILE A 188 -0.07 16.50 -9.97
N PRO A 189 0.15 15.42 -9.21
CA PRO A 189 0.93 14.27 -9.68
C PRO A 189 0.13 13.44 -10.69
N ARG A 190 0.81 12.49 -11.33
CA ARG A 190 0.16 11.54 -12.24
C ARG A 190 -0.91 10.70 -11.55
N PHE A 191 -0.65 10.28 -10.32
CA PHE A 191 -1.57 9.55 -9.45
C PHE A 191 -1.28 9.92 -7.99
N MET A 192 -2.27 10.43 -7.29
CA MET A 192 -2.17 10.76 -5.87
C MET A 192 -2.71 9.59 -5.05
N SER A 193 -1.82 8.74 -4.53
CA SER A 193 -2.20 7.54 -3.78
C SER A 193 -2.43 7.80 -2.30
N GLU A 194 -1.88 8.89 -1.78
CA GLU A 194 -2.18 9.42 -0.44
C GLU A 194 -2.13 10.95 -0.44
N TYR A 195 -3.00 11.56 0.36
CA TYR A 195 -3.01 13.02 0.60
C TYR A 195 -3.64 13.35 1.96
N GLY A 196 -3.19 14.47 2.55
CA GLY A 196 -3.70 14.96 3.83
C GLY A 196 -3.11 16.30 4.26
#